data_8e489a43e5bb2eae78fdf1f4873e5b76
#
_entry.id   8e489a43e5bb2eae78fdf1f4873e5b76
#
_cell.length_a   1.000
_cell.length_b   1.000
_cell.length_c   1.000
_cell.angle_alpha   90.00
_cell.angle_beta   90.00
_cell.angle_gamma   90.00
#
_symmetry.space_group_name_H-M   'P 1'
#
loop_
_entity.id
_entity.type
_entity.pdbx_description
1 polymer ?
#
loop_
_entity_poly.entity_id
_entity_poly.type
_entity_poly.pdbx_seq_one_letter_code
_entity_poly.pdbx_strand_id
1 'polypeptide(L)'
;MKKAISYLLIFVGLQIIGGAIVNNIWPLITGTPDKTPALLITATVVTSVATIILFLGARWTEVSPNWLRTRPWTVLAWSVVAALGLIIPSVWAQEIMPELPNWAETEFDMILGNRWGYVTIGLLAPLSEEIVMRGAILKELLKSEKLSPWGAIAISALFFSLIHLNPAQMPHAFVIGLLLGWMYWRTGSILPGVAYHWANNSVAYVMYNIYPDPDLKLADLFKGSETHVLLAVLFSMLIVLPAIYQLHLWMRRAEE
;
A
#
# COMPACT_ATOMS: atom_id res chain seq x y z
N MET A 1 -11.53 -19.06 -4.05
CA MET A 1 -10.11 -19.38 -3.77
C MET A 1 -9.27 -19.51 -5.05
N LYS A 2 -9.56 -20.44 -6.01
CA LYS A 2 -8.74 -20.62 -7.23
C LYS A 2 -8.54 -19.30 -8.02
N LYS A 3 -9.62 -18.55 -8.28
CA LYS A 3 -9.52 -17.25 -8.99
C LYS A 3 -8.64 -16.23 -8.25
N ALA A 4 -8.76 -16.12 -6.93
CA ALA A 4 -7.92 -15.20 -6.14
C ALA A 4 -6.43 -15.52 -6.28
N ILE A 5 -6.08 -16.81 -6.23
CA ILE A 5 -4.69 -17.27 -6.47
C ILE A 5 -4.25 -16.97 -7.91
N SER A 6 -5.14 -17.21 -8.91
CA SER A 6 -4.82 -16.87 -10.30
C SER A 6 -4.54 -15.37 -10.47
N TYR A 7 -5.33 -14.49 -9.86
CA TYR A 7 -5.11 -13.04 -9.91
C TYR A 7 -3.78 -12.63 -9.25
N LEU A 8 -3.45 -13.27 -8.12
CA LEU A 8 -2.15 -13.04 -7.46
C LEU A 8 -1.00 -13.44 -8.39
N LEU A 9 -1.06 -14.64 -8.98
CA LEU A 9 -0.03 -15.13 -9.90
C LEU A 9 0.11 -14.27 -11.16
N ILE A 10 -1.00 -13.80 -11.72
CA ILE A 10 -1.00 -12.89 -12.87
C ILE A 10 -0.35 -11.55 -12.47
N PHE A 11 -0.69 -11.00 -11.31
CA PHE A 11 -0.08 -9.76 -10.83
C PHE A 11 1.43 -9.91 -10.64
N VAL A 12 1.86 -10.93 -9.89
CA VAL A 12 3.29 -11.20 -9.68
C VAL A 12 4.01 -11.47 -11.02
N GLY A 13 3.38 -12.24 -11.92
CA GLY A 13 3.90 -12.48 -13.26
C GLY A 13 4.09 -11.20 -14.07
N LEU A 14 3.12 -10.27 -14.01
CA LEU A 14 3.24 -8.95 -14.65
C LEU A 14 4.41 -8.13 -14.09
N GLN A 15 4.61 -8.15 -12.75
CA GLN A 15 5.73 -7.44 -12.14
C GLN A 15 7.07 -8.03 -12.58
N ILE A 16 7.22 -9.35 -12.54
CA ILE A 16 8.47 -10.03 -12.90
C ILE A 16 8.74 -9.93 -14.39
N ILE A 17 7.79 -10.33 -15.22
CA ILE A 17 7.98 -10.39 -16.69
C ILE A 17 8.06 -8.97 -17.26
N GLY A 18 7.17 -8.06 -16.84
CA GLY A 18 7.16 -6.67 -17.28
C GLY A 18 8.44 -5.95 -16.86
N GLY A 19 8.87 -6.14 -15.60
CA GLY A 19 10.15 -5.62 -15.11
C GLY A 19 11.33 -6.16 -15.92
N ALA A 20 11.38 -7.47 -16.19
CA ALA A 20 12.42 -8.09 -17.01
C ALA A 20 12.42 -7.55 -18.44
N ILE A 21 11.27 -7.35 -19.08
CA ILE A 21 11.16 -6.77 -20.42
C ILE A 21 11.75 -5.36 -20.42
N VAL A 22 11.34 -4.50 -19.47
CA VAL A 22 11.85 -3.12 -19.38
C VAL A 22 13.37 -3.14 -19.15
N ASN A 23 13.87 -3.97 -18.24
CA ASN A 23 15.29 -4.09 -17.94
C ASN A 23 16.13 -4.53 -19.16
N ASN A 24 15.61 -5.42 -20.01
CA ASN A 24 16.33 -5.87 -21.22
C ASN A 24 16.25 -4.86 -22.38
N ILE A 25 15.16 -4.10 -22.48
CA ILE A 25 14.98 -3.08 -23.54
C ILE A 25 15.72 -1.80 -23.19
N TRP A 26 15.87 -1.47 -21.91
CA TRP A 26 16.47 -0.23 -21.42
C TRP A 26 17.85 0.09 -22.01
N PRO A 27 18.81 -0.85 -22.02
CA PRO A 27 20.14 -0.62 -22.63
C PRO A 27 20.08 -0.34 -24.11
N LEU A 28 19.12 -0.93 -24.83
CA LEU A 28 18.96 -0.72 -26.28
C LEU A 28 18.48 0.70 -26.60
N ILE A 29 17.75 1.33 -25.68
CA ILE A 29 17.22 2.69 -25.86
C ILE A 29 18.21 3.74 -25.33
N THR A 30 18.81 3.49 -24.18
CA THR A 30 19.62 4.48 -23.44
C THR A 30 21.12 4.32 -23.66
N GLY A 31 21.58 3.18 -24.17
CA GLY A 31 22.98 2.84 -24.30
C GLY A 31 23.68 2.50 -22.97
N THR A 32 22.96 2.47 -21.84
CA THR A 32 23.52 2.17 -20.52
C THR A 32 22.89 0.91 -19.92
N PRO A 33 23.72 -0.10 -19.56
CA PRO A 33 23.22 -1.32 -18.94
C PRO A 33 22.99 -1.16 -17.42
N ASP A 34 23.38 -0.03 -16.84
CA ASP A 34 23.38 0.17 -15.41
C ASP A 34 21.97 0.32 -14.83
N LYS A 35 21.80 -0.17 -13.61
CA LYS A 35 20.59 0.00 -12.83
C LYS A 35 20.50 1.46 -12.37
N THR A 36 19.58 2.21 -12.95
CA THR A 36 19.40 3.64 -12.69
C THR A 36 18.04 3.91 -12.05
N PRO A 37 17.86 5.03 -11.33
CA PRO A 37 16.54 5.45 -10.86
C PRO A 37 15.50 5.53 -11.98
N ALA A 38 15.90 6.02 -13.16
CA ALA A 38 15.02 6.13 -14.32
C ALA A 38 14.55 4.75 -14.82
N LEU A 39 15.43 3.74 -14.85
CA LEU A 39 15.06 2.36 -15.19
C LEU A 39 14.02 1.81 -14.19
N LEU A 40 14.27 1.93 -12.90
CA LEU A 40 13.39 1.41 -11.85
C LEU A 40 12.01 2.09 -11.89
N ILE A 41 12.00 3.41 -12.02
CA ILE A 41 10.77 4.20 -12.15
C ILE A 41 10.00 3.78 -13.40
N THR A 42 10.67 3.66 -14.56
CA THR A 42 10.02 3.25 -15.81
C THR A 42 9.46 1.84 -15.70
N ALA A 43 10.19 0.89 -15.12
CA ALA A 43 9.71 -0.47 -14.91
C ALA A 43 8.45 -0.48 -14.03
N THR A 44 8.45 0.25 -12.92
CA THR A 44 7.29 0.35 -12.02
C THR A 44 6.10 1.03 -12.69
N VAL A 45 6.31 2.10 -13.46
CA VAL A 45 5.23 2.75 -14.23
C VAL A 45 4.62 1.78 -15.24
N VAL A 46 5.45 1.13 -16.05
CA VAL A 46 4.98 0.19 -17.08
C VAL A 46 4.19 -0.97 -16.47
N THR A 47 4.72 -1.60 -15.43
CA THR A 47 4.05 -2.74 -14.79
C THR A 47 2.78 -2.34 -14.05
N SER A 48 2.76 -1.19 -13.38
CA SER A 48 1.55 -0.66 -12.71
C SER A 48 0.47 -0.30 -13.72
N VAL A 49 0.82 0.40 -14.80
CA VAL A 49 -0.14 0.76 -15.87
C VAL A 49 -0.66 -0.49 -16.57
N ALA A 50 0.19 -1.45 -16.90
CA ALA A 50 -0.23 -2.73 -17.48
C ALA A 50 -1.19 -3.50 -16.56
N THR A 51 -0.90 -3.51 -15.25
CA THR A 51 -1.78 -4.10 -14.23
C THR A 51 -3.14 -3.41 -14.21
N ILE A 52 -3.19 -2.08 -14.15
CA ILE A 52 -4.42 -1.31 -14.14
C ILE A 52 -5.25 -1.61 -15.39
N ILE A 53 -4.62 -1.53 -16.57
CA ILE A 53 -5.30 -1.79 -17.86
C ILE A 53 -5.84 -3.21 -17.92
N LEU A 54 -5.06 -4.21 -17.51
CA LEU A 54 -5.49 -5.61 -17.56
C LEU A 54 -6.66 -5.85 -16.60
N PHE A 55 -6.54 -5.47 -15.32
CA PHE A 55 -7.54 -5.81 -14.30
C PHE A 55 -8.86 -5.06 -14.50
N LEU A 56 -8.82 -3.81 -14.93
CA LEU A 56 -10.02 -3.04 -15.27
C LEU A 56 -10.58 -3.45 -16.63
N GLY A 57 -9.75 -3.63 -17.66
CA GLY A 57 -10.17 -4.01 -19.01
C GLY A 57 -10.80 -5.41 -19.04
N ALA A 58 -10.27 -6.36 -18.30
CA ALA A 58 -10.85 -7.69 -18.13
C ALA A 58 -12.05 -7.72 -17.17
N ARG A 59 -12.41 -6.57 -16.55
CA ARG A 59 -13.50 -6.43 -15.57
C ARG A 59 -13.35 -7.36 -14.34
N TRP A 60 -12.10 -7.68 -13.97
CA TRP A 60 -11.83 -8.43 -12.75
C TRP A 60 -12.02 -7.57 -11.50
N THR A 61 -11.72 -6.27 -11.64
CA THR A 61 -12.02 -5.24 -10.65
C THR A 61 -13.04 -4.26 -11.21
N GLU A 62 -14.00 -3.90 -10.40
CA GLU A 62 -14.96 -2.84 -10.69
C GLU A 62 -14.61 -1.65 -9.81
N VAL A 63 -14.48 -0.47 -10.43
CA VAL A 63 -14.45 0.80 -9.70
C VAL A 63 -15.89 1.04 -9.23
N SER A 64 -16.13 0.81 -7.96
CA SER A 64 -17.42 0.59 -7.35
C SER A 64 -18.48 1.64 -7.67
N PRO A 65 -19.65 1.25 -8.20
CA PRO A 65 -20.77 2.16 -8.41
C PRO A 65 -21.47 2.58 -7.09
N ASN A 66 -21.31 1.82 -6.01
CA ASN A 66 -22.02 2.04 -4.75
C ASN A 66 -21.31 3.00 -3.79
N TRP A 67 -20.05 3.32 -4.02
CA TRP A 67 -19.29 4.19 -3.12
C TRP A 67 -19.89 5.60 -2.98
N LEU A 68 -20.53 6.12 -4.04
CA LEU A 68 -21.22 7.41 -4.03
C LEU A 68 -22.36 7.48 -3.00
N ARG A 69 -22.96 6.34 -2.63
CA ARG A 69 -24.05 6.25 -1.66
C ARG A 69 -23.58 6.33 -0.20
N THR A 70 -22.30 6.12 0.06
CA THR A 70 -21.71 6.07 1.42
C THR A 70 -21.14 7.40 1.89
N ARG A 71 -21.54 8.54 1.30
CA ARG A 71 -20.94 9.86 1.56
C ARG A 71 -19.44 9.83 1.39
N PRO A 72 -18.94 9.60 0.18
CA PRO A 72 -17.56 9.23 -0.12
C PRO A 72 -16.54 10.23 0.42
N TRP A 73 -16.83 11.52 0.36
CA TRP A 73 -15.89 12.56 0.81
C TRP A 73 -15.55 12.43 2.29
N THR A 74 -16.53 12.15 3.14
CA THR A 74 -16.30 11.95 4.58
C THR A 74 -15.46 10.70 4.82
N VAL A 75 -15.76 9.58 4.14
CA VAL A 75 -14.98 8.35 4.27
C VAL A 75 -13.56 8.55 3.77
N LEU A 76 -13.37 9.20 2.61
CA LEU A 76 -12.04 9.47 2.06
C LEU A 76 -11.22 10.38 2.98
N ALA A 77 -11.83 11.46 3.50
CA ALA A 77 -11.17 12.34 4.45
C ALA A 77 -10.72 11.60 5.71
N TRP A 78 -11.58 10.78 6.32
CA TRP A 78 -11.21 10.00 7.50
C TRP A 78 -10.20 8.89 7.17
N SER A 79 -10.18 8.35 5.95
CA SER A 79 -9.13 7.42 5.51
C SER A 79 -7.75 8.10 5.49
N VAL A 80 -7.68 9.33 4.98
CA VAL A 80 -6.45 10.14 5.01
C VAL A 80 -6.04 10.49 6.45
N VAL A 81 -7.00 10.92 7.29
CA VAL A 81 -6.71 11.23 8.71
C VAL A 81 -6.20 10.00 9.46
N ALA A 82 -6.79 8.81 9.19
CA ALA A 82 -6.32 7.56 9.79
C ALA A 82 -4.89 7.22 9.33
N ALA A 83 -4.56 7.43 8.04
CA ALA A 83 -3.21 7.22 7.53
C ALA A 83 -2.21 8.15 8.22
N LEU A 84 -2.50 9.46 8.26
CA LEU A 84 -1.63 10.44 8.91
C LEU A 84 -1.43 10.15 10.40
N GLY A 85 -2.49 9.77 11.11
CA GLY A 85 -2.41 9.39 12.51
C GLY A 85 -1.61 8.11 12.77
N LEU A 86 -1.60 7.15 11.83
CA LEU A 86 -0.88 5.90 11.99
C LEU A 86 0.61 5.96 11.64
N ILE A 87 1.12 7.06 11.07
CA ILE A 87 2.55 7.17 10.69
C ILE A 87 3.46 6.92 11.90
N ILE A 88 3.37 7.73 12.94
CA ILE A 88 4.24 7.63 14.13
C ILE A 88 4.09 6.26 14.83
N PRO A 89 2.87 5.78 15.14
CA PRO A 89 2.70 4.43 15.70
C PRO A 89 3.27 3.31 14.83
N SER A 90 3.18 3.43 13.51
CA SER A 90 3.71 2.43 12.58
C SER A 90 5.23 2.41 12.55
N VAL A 91 5.87 3.57 12.50
CA VAL A 91 7.35 3.69 12.55
C VAL A 91 7.85 3.17 13.90
N TRP A 92 7.26 3.63 15.01
CA TRP A 92 7.62 3.15 16.34
C TRP A 92 7.48 1.62 16.46
N ALA A 93 6.39 1.05 15.94
CA ALA A 93 6.19 -0.40 15.97
C ALA A 93 7.27 -1.15 15.17
N GLN A 94 7.74 -0.59 14.06
CA GLN A 94 8.84 -1.17 13.27
C GLN A 94 10.19 -1.06 14.00
N GLU A 95 10.46 0.06 14.68
CA GLU A 95 11.71 0.26 15.44
C GLU A 95 11.87 -0.66 16.65
N ILE A 96 10.76 -1.07 17.29
CA ILE A 96 10.80 -2.00 18.45
C ILE A 96 10.79 -3.48 18.05
N MET A 97 10.53 -3.78 16.76
CA MET A 97 10.63 -5.16 16.26
C MET A 97 12.10 -5.56 16.05
N PRO A 98 12.38 -6.87 16.06
CA PRO A 98 13.69 -7.35 15.61
C PRO A 98 14.01 -6.85 14.20
N GLU A 99 15.26 -6.50 13.95
CA GLU A 99 15.70 -6.11 12.62
C GLU A 99 15.47 -7.24 11.61
N LEU A 100 14.73 -6.91 10.55
CA LEU A 100 14.45 -7.82 9.47
C LEU A 100 15.26 -7.41 8.23
N PRO A 101 15.73 -8.39 7.42
CA PRO A 101 16.47 -8.07 6.20
C PRO A 101 15.70 -7.14 5.27
N ASN A 102 16.32 -6.05 4.84
CA ASN A 102 15.78 -5.10 3.87
C ASN A 102 16.42 -5.34 2.49
N TRP A 103 15.82 -6.27 1.73
CA TRP A 103 16.39 -6.69 0.44
C TRP A 103 16.19 -5.69 -0.70
N ALA A 104 15.32 -4.72 -0.53
CA ALA A 104 14.97 -3.74 -1.55
C ALA A 104 15.42 -2.31 -1.20
N GLU A 105 16.29 -2.16 -0.20
CA GLU A 105 16.71 -0.85 0.32
C GLU A 105 17.32 0.04 -0.77
N THR A 106 18.33 -0.47 -1.47
CA THR A 106 19.01 0.29 -2.54
C THR A 106 18.05 0.73 -3.65
N GLU A 107 17.14 -0.13 -4.08
CA GLU A 107 16.15 0.18 -5.11
C GLU A 107 15.15 1.22 -4.63
N PHE A 108 14.70 1.11 -3.38
CA PHE A 108 13.82 2.10 -2.77
C PHE A 108 14.49 3.46 -2.65
N ASP A 109 15.74 3.51 -2.21
CA ASP A 109 16.52 4.75 -2.11
C ASP A 109 16.68 5.43 -3.47
N MET A 110 16.95 4.66 -4.51
CA MET A 110 17.04 5.18 -5.88
C MET A 110 15.71 5.78 -6.36
N ILE A 111 14.59 5.17 -6.01
CA ILE A 111 13.26 5.64 -6.41
C ILE A 111 12.85 6.83 -5.55
N LEU A 112 12.97 6.73 -4.23
CA LEU A 112 12.54 7.77 -3.28
C LEU A 112 13.36 9.04 -3.41
N GLY A 113 14.67 8.95 -3.66
CA GLY A 113 15.54 10.10 -3.90
C GLY A 113 15.34 10.78 -5.26
N ASN A 114 14.47 10.25 -6.12
CA ASN A 114 14.17 10.85 -7.41
C ASN A 114 12.78 11.50 -7.40
N ARG A 115 12.67 12.75 -7.90
CA ARG A 115 11.40 13.49 -7.95
C ARG A 115 10.25 12.76 -8.69
N TRP A 116 10.58 11.95 -9.69
CA TRP A 116 9.60 11.14 -10.43
C TRP A 116 9.21 9.86 -9.70
N GLY A 117 9.97 9.48 -8.66
CA GLY A 117 9.64 8.36 -7.78
C GLY A 117 8.29 8.52 -7.07
N TYR A 118 7.86 9.77 -6.83
CA TYR A 118 6.52 10.03 -6.28
C TYR A 118 5.39 9.47 -7.18
N VAL A 119 5.54 9.57 -8.50
CA VAL A 119 4.52 9.04 -9.44
C VAL A 119 4.36 7.53 -9.26
N THR A 120 5.46 6.83 -8.99
CA THR A 120 5.43 5.38 -8.77
C THR A 120 4.95 5.03 -7.36
N ILE A 121 5.67 5.47 -6.34
CA ILE A 121 5.44 5.08 -4.94
C ILE A 121 4.16 5.73 -4.38
N GLY A 122 3.94 7.01 -4.67
CA GLY A 122 2.80 7.75 -4.13
C GLY A 122 1.49 7.51 -4.87
N LEU A 123 1.51 7.24 -6.17
CA LEU A 123 0.30 7.20 -6.98
C LEU A 123 0.03 5.83 -7.61
N LEU A 124 0.94 5.35 -8.48
CA LEU A 124 0.66 4.19 -9.32
C LEU A 124 0.72 2.87 -8.56
N ALA A 125 1.69 2.68 -7.67
CA ALA A 125 1.78 1.47 -6.87
C ALA A 125 0.55 1.31 -5.97
N PRO A 126 0.17 2.29 -5.12
CA PRO A 126 -1.05 2.21 -4.31
C PRO A 126 -2.30 1.89 -5.13
N LEU A 127 -2.48 2.56 -6.27
CA LEU A 127 -3.65 2.35 -7.10
C LEU A 127 -3.68 0.94 -7.71
N SER A 128 -2.58 0.48 -8.30
CA SER A 128 -2.51 -0.85 -8.91
C SER A 128 -2.66 -1.97 -7.88
N GLU A 129 -2.08 -1.80 -6.70
CA GLU A 129 -2.18 -2.76 -5.61
C GLU A 129 -3.59 -2.85 -5.05
N GLU A 130 -4.29 -1.73 -4.83
CA GLU A 130 -5.67 -1.77 -4.36
C GLU A 130 -6.63 -2.36 -5.41
N ILE A 131 -6.42 -2.07 -6.70
CA ILE A 131 -7.17 -2.70 -7.80
C ILE A 131 -7.04 -4.22 -7.74
N VAL A 132 -5.84 -4.74 -7.52
CA VAL A 132 -5.59 -6.19 -7.49
C VAL A 132 -6.04 -6.79 -6.16
N MET A 133 -5.52 -6.27 -5.04
CA MET A 133 -5.68 -6.92 -3.73
C MET A 133 -7.12 -6.81 -3.20
N ARG A 134 -7.74 -5.65 -3.34
CA ARG A 134 -9.12 -5.42 -2.83
C ARG A 134 -10.13 -5.66 -3.93
N GLY A 135 -9.93 -5.04 -5.09
CA GLY A 135 -10.87 -5.09 -6.19
C GLY A 135 -11.02 -6.46 -6.85
N ALA A 136 -9.96 -7.26 -6.94
CA ALA A 136 -10.01 -8.59 -7.54
C ALA A 136 -9.87 -9.70 -6.50
N ILE A 137 -8.79 -9.75 -5.73
CA ILE A 137 -8.48 -10.88 -4.84
C ILE A 137 -9.45 -10.95 -3.67
N LEU A 138 -9.55 -9.90 -2.85
CA LEU A 138 -10.44 -9.89 -1.69
C LEU A 138 -11.90 -10.04 -2.09
N LYS A 139 -12.33 -9.39 -3.19
CA LYS A 139 -13.67 -9.56 -3.78
C LYS A 139 -14.00 -11.05 -4.03
N GLU A 140 -13.07 -11.82 -4.59
CA GLU A 140 -13.28 -13.26 -4.84
C GLU A 140 -13.18 -14.11 -3.55
N LEU A 141 -12.38 -13.70 -2.58
CA LEU A 141 -12.31 -14.40 -1.29
C LEU A 141 -13.59 -14.22 -0.48
N LEU A 142 -14.18 -13.01 -0.48
CA LEU A 142 -15.44 -12.70 0.21
C LEU A 142 -16.66 -13.46 -0.34
N LYS A 143 -16.61 -13.94 -1.59
CA LYS A 143 -17.65 -14.80 -2.17
C LYS A 143 -17.61 -16.25 -1.65
N SER A 144 -16.60 -16.62 -0.89
CA SER A 144 -16.44 -18.00 -0.43
C SER A 144 -17.25 -18.24 0.83
N GLU A 145 -18.23 -19.11 0.76
CA GLU A 145 -19.02 -19.55 1.94
C GLU A 145 -18.18 -20.25 3.03
N LYS A 146 -16.96 -20.70 2.68
CA LYS A 146 -16.03 -21.37 3.61
C LYS A 146 -15.19 -20.40 4.44
N LEU A 147 -15.22 -19.11 4.13
CA LEU A 147 -14.42 -18.09 4.80
C LEU A 147 -15.32 -17.09 5.50
N SER A 148 -15.00 -16.78 6.76
CA SER A 148 -15.55 -15.58 7.38
C SER A 148 -14.99 -14.33 6.69
N PRO A 149 -15.70 -13.18 6.74
CA PRO A 149 -15.18 -11.94 6.16
C PRO A 149 -13.78 -11.58 6.67
N TRP A 150 -13.53 -11.75 7.97
CA TRP A 150 -12.21 -11.50 8.55
C TRP A 150 -11.16 -12.53 8.09
N GLY A 151 -11.56 -13.77 7.86
CA GLY A 151 -10.68 -14.80 7.26
C GLY A 151 -10.27 -14.42 5.83
N ALA A 152 -11.22 -13.93 5.02
CA ALA A 152 -10.94 -13.44 3.68
C ALA A 152 -10.01 -12.21 3.70
N ILE A 153 -10.25 -11.26 4.63
CA ILE A 153 -9.41 -10.08 4.83
C ILE A 153 -7.98 -10.49 5.23
N ALA A 154 -7.83 -11.40 6.19
CA ALA A 154 -6.53 -11.87 6.65
C ALA A 154 -5.72 -12.57 5.54
N ILE A 155 -6.37 -13.39 4.71
CA ILE A 155 -5.71 -14.04 3.55
C ILE A 155 -5.28 -12.98 2.52
N SER A 156 -6.15 -11.99 2.21
CA SER A 156 -5.81 -10.89 1.31
C SER A 156 -4.65 -10.04 1.86
N ALA A 157 -4.65 -9.76 3.16
CA ALA A 157 -3.57 -9.03 3.82
C ALA A 157 -2.25 -9.80 3.81
N LEU A 158 -2.30 -11.13 3.98
CA LEU A 158 -1.13 -11.99 3.84
C LEU A 158 -0.57 -11.96 2.41
N PHE A 159 -1.42 -12.05 1.39
CA PHE A 159 -0.99 -11.91 -0.01
C PHE A 159 -0.38 -10.54 -0.27
N PHE A 160 -0.99 -9.48 0.26
CA PHE A 160 -0.47 -8.12 0.17
C PHE A 160 0.91 -7.96 0.83
N SER A 161 1.11 -8.56 1.99
CA SER A 161 2.41 -8.62 2.65
C SER A 161 3.45 -9.36 1.79
N LEU A 162 3.11 -10.54 1.29
CA LEU A 162 4.01 -11.41 0.54
C LEU A 162 4.48 -10.81 -0.81
N ILE A 163 3.65 -10.04 -1.49
CA ILE A 163 4.04 -9.44 -2.78
C ILE A 163 5.14 -8.39 -2.68
N HIS A 164 5.39 -7.85 -1.49
CA HIS A 164 6.49 -6.92 -1.27
C HIS A 164 7.87 -7.60 -1.37
N LEU A 165 7.94 -8.93 -1.20
CA LEU A 165 9.18 -9.73 -1.27
C LEU A 165 10.33 -9.12 -0.44
N ASN A 166 10.01 -8.34 0.58
CA ASN A 166 10.94 -7.64 1.44
C ASN A 166 10.56 -7.86 2.91
N PRO A 167 11.30 -8.68 3.67
CA PRO A 167 10.96 -9.00 5.05
C PRO A 167 10.73 -7.78 5.95
N ALA A 168 11.52 -6.71 5.77
CA ALA A 168 11.38 -5.47 6.55
C ALA A 168 10.00 -4.81 6.37
N GLN A 169 9.39 -4.94 5.19
CA GLN A 169 8.09 -4.33 4.88
C GLN A 169 6.90 -5.23 5.21
N MET A 170 7.09 -6.56 5.23
CA MET A 170 6.01 -7.52 5.35
C MET A 170 5.11 -7.34 6.58
N PRO A 171 5.62 -7.13 7.81
CA PRO A 171 4.78 -6.99 9.00
C PRO A 171 3.88 -5.75 8.90
N HIS A 172 4.44 -4.62 8.50
CA HIS A 172 3.70 -3.36 8.30
C HIS A 172 2.63 -3.53 7.21
N ALA A 173 3.01 -4.09 6.04
CA ALA A 173 2.09 -4.33 4.94
C ALA A 173 0.94 -5.27 5.35
N PHE A 174 1.19 -6.27 6.19
CA PHE A 174 0.14 -7.14 6.71
C PHE A 174 -0.89 -6.37 7.55
N VAL A 175 -0.43 -5.56 8.52
CA VAL A 175 -1.31 -4.77 9.40
C VAL A 175 -2.12 -3.75 8.59
N ILE A 176 -1.47 -3.01 7.70
CA ILE A 176 -2.16 -2.09 6.78
C ILE A 176 -3.13 -2.86 5.89
N GLY A 177 -2.72 -4.03 5.40
CA GLY A 177 -3.54 -4.93 4.60
C GLY A 177 -4.86 -5.30 5.25
N LEU A 178 -4.87 -5.55 6.57
CA LEU A 178 -6.09 -5.80 7.35
C LEU A 178 -7.01 -4.58 7.37
N LEU A 179 -6.47 -3.39 7.61
CA LEU A 179 -7.23 -2.14 7.65
C LEU A 179 -7.87 -1.83 6.29
N LEU A 180 -7.09 -1.90 5.21
CA LEU A 180 -7.58 -1.65 3.85
C LEU A 180 -8.61 -2.71 3.42
N GLY A 181 -8.41 -3.97 3.81
CA GLY A 181 -9.37 -5.04 3.59
C GLY A 181 -10.69 -4.81 4.32
N TRP A 182 -10.63 -4.32 5.57
CA TRP A 182 -11.82 -3.93 6.33
C TRP A 182 -12.57 -2.77 5.67
N MET A 183 -11.85 -1.74 5.18
CA MET A 183 -12.48 -0.64 4.45
C MET A 183 -13.20 -1.13 3.20
N TYR A 184 -12.57 -2.03 2.43
CA TYR A 184 -13.17 -2.63 1.24
C TYR A 184 -14.42 -3.47 1.60
N TRP A 185 -14.32 -4.34 2.60
CA TRP A 185 -15.45 -5.17 3.02
C TRP A 185 -16.67 -4.33 3.45
N ARG A 186 -16.43 -3.20 4.12
CA ARG A 186 -17.49 -2.30 4.61
C ARG A 186 -18.12 -1.46 3.51
N THR A 187 -17.41 -1.14 2.45
CA THR A 187 -17.86 -0.19 1.41
C THR A 187 -18.11 -0.83 0.05
N GLY A 188 -17.54 -1.99 -0.21
CA GLY A 188 -17.47 -2.57 -1.56
C GLY A 188 -16.64 -1.74 -2.54
N SER A 189 -15.85 -0.78 -2.05
CA SER A 189 -15.08 0.18 -2.87
C SER A 189 -13.60 0.13 -2.53
N ILE A 190 -12.75 0.23 -3.55
CA ILE A 190 -11.29 0.36 -3.37
C ILE A 190 -10.88 1.77 -2.93
N LEU A 191 -11.73 2.79 -3.12
CA LEU A 191 -11.35 4.20 -2.99
C LEU A 191 -10.93 4.61 -1.58
N PRO A 192 -11.56 4.16 -0.48
CA PRO A 192 -11.07 4.44 0.88
C PRO A 192 -9.67 3.87 1.10
N GLY A 193 -9.42 2.65 0.60
CA GLY A 193 -8.10 2.02 0.63
C GLY A 193 -7.07 2.81 -0.18
N VAL A 194 -7.42 3.21 -1.41
CA VAL A 194 -6.54 4.05 -2.25
C VAL A 194 -6.20 5.37 -1.57
N ALA A 195 -7.19 6.04 -0.94
CA ALA A 195 -6.96 7.31 -0.25
C ALA A 195 -6.01 7.15 0.96
N TYR A 196 -6.23 6.10 1.76
CA TYR A 196 -5.34 5.76 2.88
C TYR A 196 -3.92 5.45 2.38
N HIS A 197 -3.80 4.53 1.44
CA HIS A 197 -2.52 4.03 0.92
C HIS A 197 -1.73 5.14 0.23
N TRP A 198 -2.40 5.97 -0.58
CA TRP A 198 -1.83 7.18 -1.16
C TRP A 198 -1.27 8.12 -0.08
N ALA A 199 -2.04 8.43 0.97
CA ALA A 199 -1.61 9.33 2.03
C ALA A 199 -0.40 8.76 2.79
N ASN A 200 -0.44 7.46 3.15
CA ASN A 200 0.66 6.77 3.81
C ASN A 200 1.96 6.84 2.99
N ASN A 201 1.91 6.47 1.71
CA ASN A 201 3.08 6.45 0.85
C ASN A 201 3.57 7.86 0.49
N SER A 202 2.65 8.84 0.40
CA SER A 202 3.02 10.25 0.21
C SER A 202 3.82 10.79 1.39
N VAL A 203 3.41 10.48 2.63
CA VAL A 203 4.17 10.87 3.81
C VAL A 203 5.52 10.19 3.84
N ALA A 204 5.59 8.89 3.57
CA ALA A 204 6.86 8.16 3.50
C ALA A 204 7.82 8.80 2.48
N TYR A 205 7.33 9.12 1.28
CA TYR A 205 8.12 9.80 0.25
C TYR A 205 8.61 11.18 0.71
N VAL A 206 7.73 11.99 1.30
CA VAL A 206 8.08 13.34 1.78
C VAL A 206 9.10 13.26 2.93
N MET A 207 8.88 12.36 3.88
CA MET A 207 9.79 12.18 5.03
C MET A 207 11.17 11.75 4.58
N TYR A 208 11.28 10.80 3.64
CA TYR A 208 12.57 10.40 3.06
C TYR A 208 13.31 11.58 2.41
N ASN A 209 12.60 12.47 1.72
CA ASN A 209 13.22 13.63 1.06
C ASN A 209 13.58 14.77 2.02
N ILE A 210 12.94 14.85 3.21
CA ILE A 210 13.30 15.80 4.27
C ILE A 210 14.47 15.24 5.12
N TYR A 211 14.44 13.95 5.38
CA TYR A 211 15.40 13.23 6.21
C TYR A 211 15.94 12.02 5.45
N PRO A 212 16.92 12.22 4.55
CA PRO A 212 17.44 11.15 3.68
C PRO A 212 18.47 10.27 4.42
N ASP A 213 18.18 9.91 5.64
CA ASP A 213 18.98 9.03 6.49
C ASP A 213 18.14 7.78 6.81
N PRO A 214 18.51 6.61 6.25
CA PRO A 214 17.79 5.38 6.49
C PRO A 214 17.89 4.88 7.94
N ASP A 215 18.91 5.30 8.68
CA ASP A 215 19.13 4.92 10.07
C ASP A 215 18.44 5.87 11.08
N LEU A 216 17.78 6.93 10.58
CA LEU A 216 17.09 7.92 11.41
C LEU A 216 15.95 7.26 12.20
N LYS A 217 16.03 7.34 13.52
CA LYS A 217 14.99 6.85 14.44
C LYS A 217 14.06 7.98 14.91
N LEU A 218 12.87 7.60 15.35
CA LEU A 218 11.94 8.57 15.96
C LEU A 218 12.58 9.33 17.12
N ALA A 219 13.39 8.65 17.94
CA ALA A 219 14.08 9.30 19.06
C ALA A 219 14.99 10.46 18.60
N ASP A 220 15.60 10.38 17.42
CA ASP A 220 16.47 11.42 16.90
C ASP A 220 15.69 12.69 16.56
N LEU A 221 14.46 12.55 16.05
CA LEU A 221 13.55 13.67 15.83
C LEU A 221 13.14 14.36 17.13
N PHE A 222 13.19 13.65 18.26
CA PHE A 222 12.88 14.14 19.60
C PHE A 222 14.12 14.34 20.47
N LYS A 223 15.29 14.62 19.88
CA LYS A 223 16.57 14.88 20.57
C LYS A 223 16.98 13.73 21.52
N GLY A 224 16.75 12.49 21.12
CA GLY A 224 17.08 11.29 21.89
C GLY A 224 16.09 10.95 23.03
N SER A 225 14.92 11.58 23.10
CA SER A 225 13.98 11.38 24.20
C SER A 225 12.93 10.32 23.91
N GLU A 226 13.10 9.14 24.44
CA GLU A 226 12.10 8.04 24.39
C GLU A 226 10.75 8.43 25.00
N THR A 227 10.75 9.28 26.03
CA THR A 227 9.51 9.80 26.64
C THR A 227 8.72 10.62 25.63
N HIS A 228 9.39 11.48 24.85
CA HIS A 228 8.71 12.26 23.80
C HIS A 228 8.22 11.38 22.66
N VAL A 229 8.95 10.34 22.29
CA VAL A 229 8.48 9.34 21.32
C VAL A 229 7.19 8.69 21.80
N LEU A 230 7.16 8.19 23.05
CA LEU A 230 5.95 7.58 23.61
C LEU A 230 4.77 8.56 23.68
N LEU A 231 5.02 9.81 24.08
CA LEU A 231 3.99 10.85 24.06
C LEU A 231 3.49 11.12 22.65
N ALA A 232 4.36 11.16 21.64
CA ALA A 232 3.97 11.34 20.24
C ALA A 232 3.10 10.17 19.74
N VAL A 233 3.44 8.93 20.10
CA VAL A 233 2.61 7.75 19.82
C VAL A 233 1.24 7.89 20.48
N LEU A 234 1.17 8.24 21.77
CA LEU A 234 -0.09 8.43 22.49
C LEU A 234 -0.95 9.53 21.87
N PHE A 235 -0.37 10.69 21.53
CA PHE A 235 -1.09 11.76 20.83
C PHE A 235 -1.57 11.35 19.45
N SER A 236 -0.78 10.57 18.70
CA SER A 236 -1.21 10.01 17.43
C SER A 236 -2.42 9.08 17.59
N MET A 237 -2.48 8.31 18.67
CA MET A 237 -3.64 7.45 18.96
C MET A 237 -4.92 8.27 19.22
N LEU A 238 -4.81 9.51 19.74
CA LEU A 238 -5.96 10.43 19.85
C LEU A 238 -6.49 10.90 18.49
N ILE A 239 -5.72 10.76 17.43
CA ILE A 239 -6.16 10.99 16.04
C ILE A 239 -6.70 9.70 15.44
N VAL A 240 -5.98 8.59 15.62
CA VAL A 240 -6.31 7.27 15.04
C VAL A 240 -7.63 6.74 15.55
N LEU A 241 -7.85 6.73 16.87
CA LEU A 241 -9.05 6.14 17.45
C LEU A 241 -10.34 6.85 16.99
N PRO A 242 -10.44 8.20 17.02
CA PRO A 242 -11.57 8.91 16.43
C PRO A 242 -11.70 8.66 14.93
N ALA A 243 -10.59 8.61 14.16
CA ALA A 243 -10.66 8.36 12.72
C ALA A 243 -11.23 6.97 12.41
N ILE A 244 -10.76 5.92 13.09
CA ILE A 244 -11.29 4.55 12.93
C ILE A 244 -12.76 4.49 13.37
N TYR A 245 -13.14 5.17 14.46
CA TYR A 245 -14.54 5.24 14.91
C TYR A 245 -15.42 5.94 13.86
N GLN A 246 -14.97 7.07 13.31
CA GLN A 246 -15.70 7.78 12.26
C GLN A 246 -15.81 6.93 10.97
N LEU A 247 -14.74 6.26 10.57
CA LEU A 247 -14.79 5.31 9.47
C LEU A 247 -15.82 4.22 9.75
N HIS A 248 -15.83 3.64 10.96
CA HIS A 248 -16.83 2.63 11.34
C HIS A 248 -18.26 3.13 11.19
N LEU A 249 -18.53 4.38 11.57
CA LEU A 249 -19.88 4.97 11.46
C LEU A 249 -20.28 5.27 10.02
N TRP A 250 -19.36 5.79 9.20
CA TRP A 250 -19.67 6.27 7.86
C TRP A 250 -19.57 5.21 6.76
N MET A 251 -18.77 4.16 6.96
CA MET A 251 -18.70 3.05 6.02
C MET A 251 -19.92 2.15 6.22
N ARG A 252 -20.71 1.99 5.16
CA ARG A 252 -21.81 1.05 5.13
C ARG A 252 -21.37 -0.23 4.42
N ARG A 253 -21.91 -1.35 4.84
CA ARG A 253 -21.75 -2.60 4.11
C ARG A 253 -22.33 -2.42 2.72
N ALA A 254 -21.62 -2.89 1.68
CA ALA A 254 -22.18 -2.99 0.35
C ALA A 254 -23.43 -3.91 0.43
N GLU A 255 -24.56 -3.45 -0.06
CA GLU A 255 -25.70 -4.32 -0.25
C GLU A 255 -25.30 -5.36 -1.30
N GLU A 256 -25.53 -6.62 -0.97
CA GLU A 256 -25.24 -7.75 -1.86
C GLU A 256 -26.06 -7.69 -3.15
#